data_97523c959e63ebbefd95a9ddaff4a33c
#
_entry.id   97523c959e63ebbefd95a9ddaff4a33c
#
_cell.length_a   1.000
_cell.length_b   1.000
_cell.length_c   1.000
_cell.angle_alpha   90.00
_cell.angle_beta   90.00
_cell.angle_gamma   90.00
#
_symmetry.space_group_name_H-M   'P 1'
#
loop_
_entity.id
_entity.type
_entity.pdbx_description
1 polymer ?
#
loop_
_entity_poly.entity_id
_entity_poly.type
_entity_poly.pdbx_seq_one_letter_code
_entity_poly.pdbx_strand_id
1 'polypeptide(L)'
;MRSKLRTAVMVAFCAAASLAASQCGPSRSSRQPTDEAPAPGRLEARTWTPQSSPDSIAAWVLAGCRGRSNKGECVEKALISTIEPAGVDRSMAALLIVAGKDEDIRRDGHVYAHGIGIAAYTTPETVSQAFGRCTTDFQSGCYHGVIQGFFSDQTGGAGVTQEKLNALCADYRTPDKRWLDFQCSHGAGHGLMAVNGHHLLKALDACDLFTDVFERQGCWGGAFMENVVNATNPHHTSVTQAGGHDHGGGQQAQAGHGEHGAHGDSAAAGHDEHAGHGQTAAAEPFKALDKDEPLYPCNVVKEHHRRQCYLMQTSAILFHSNGDFSDASKQCQRAPEEMRETCFQSLGRDANSWARGSRERAIRYCGAAPEEMQAFCIVGTVKNIVDVTAVATDGLDFCKLVPGHTKPACYRAVGQQIALLRPTPAARERECAAAESGYLTECRFGAGLGLLRTEDE
;
A
#
# COMPACT_ATOMS: atom_id res chain seq x y z
N MET A 1 -14.82 -62.69 -6.02
CA MET A 1 -15.05 -63.37 -7.33
C MET A 1 -14.57 -62.44 -8.42
N ARG A 2 -13.54 -62.87 -9.14
CA ARG A 2 -13.21 -62.81 -10.59
C ARG A 2 -13.37 -61.41 -11.25
N SER A 3 -12.52 -60.87 -12.10
CA SER A 3 -11.33 -61.37 -12.83
C SER A 3 -10.88 -60.23 -13.75
N LYS A 4 -9.60 -59.97 -13.77
CA LYS A 4 -8.68 -59.63 -14.85
C LYS A 4 -9.26 -59.46 -16.27
N LEU A 5 -8.80 -58.40 -17.05
CA LEU A 5 -7.97 -58.72 -18.20
C LEU A 5 -7.17 -57.50 -18.71
N ARG A 6 -5.88 -57.75 -18.94
CA ARG A 6 -4.91 -56.95 -19.69
C ARG A 6 -5.13 -57.15 -21.19
N THR A 7 -4.77 -56.20 -22.04
CA THR A 7 -4.13 -56.54 -23.32
C THR A 7 -3.23 -55.37 -23.75
N ALA A 8 -1.95 -55.68 -23.86
CA ALA A 8 -0.93 -54.90 -24.57
C ALA A 8 -0.86 -55.45 -26.01
N VAL A 9 -0.60 -54.57 -26.99
CA VAL A 9 -0.08 -54.99 -28.31
C VAL A 9 1.06 -54.07 -28.69
N MET A 10 2.12 -54.75 -29.09
CA MET A 10 3.46 -54.30 -29.44
C MET A 10 3.64 -54.28 -30.97
N VAL A 11 4.50 -53.36 -31.46
CA VAL A 11 5.50 -53.51 -32.55
C VAL A 11 5.04 -53.57 -34.02
N ALA A 12 5.59 -52.69 -34.86
CA ALA A 12 6.60 -53.11 -35.82
C ALA A 12 7.26 -51.94 -36.60
N PHE A 13 8.56 -52.07 -36.73
CA PHE A 13 9.52 -51.38 -37.60
C PHE A 13 9.21 -51.48 -39.07
N CYS A 14 9.59 -50.46 -39.86
CA CYS A 14 10.24 -50.68 -41.16
C CYS A 14 11.10 -49.48 -41.54
N ALA A 15 12.40 -49.75 -41.69
CA ALA A 15 13.40 -48.89 -42.31
C ALA A 15 13.44 -49.16 -43.83
N ALA A 16 13.58 -48.10 -44.61
CA ALA A 16 14.13 -48.23 -45.98
C ALA A 16 14.89 -46.95 -46.32
N ALA A 17 16.17 -47.11 -46.53
CA ALA A 17 17.07 -46.10 -47.07
C ALA A 17 16.99 -46.09 -48.61
N SER A 18 17.12 -44.93 -49.21
CA SER A 18 17.59 -44.81 -50.63
C SER A 18 18.27 -43.44 -50.80
N LEU A 19 19.50 -43.48 -51.23
CA LEU A 19 20.36 -42.38 -51.70
C LEU A 19 19.89 -41.92 -53.10
N ALA A 20 19.95 -40.57 -53.29
CA ALA A 20 20.32 -39.96 -54.57
C ALA A 20 20.66 -38.46 -54.42
N ALA A 21 21.91 -38.17 -54.62
CA ALA A 21 22.60 -37.10 -55.40
C ALA A 21 22.10 -35.66 -55.40
N SER A 22 22.99 -34.86 -54.91
CA SER A 22 23.44 -33.47 -55.22
C SER A 22 22.77 -32.71 -56.38
N GLN A 23 22.29 -31.48 -56.02
CA GLN A 23 22.52 -30.27 -56.85
C GLN A 23 22.64 -29.06 -55.95
N CYS A 24 23.77 -28.37 -56.03
CA CYS A 24 24.03 -27.06 -55.42
C CYS A 24 23.27 -25.96 -56.16
N GLY A 25 22.38 -25.26 -55.46
CA GLY A 25 21.84 -23.98 -55.84
C GLY A 25 21.92 -23.00 -54.64
N PRO A 26 22.16 -21.70 -54.82
CA PRO A 26 22.41 -20.78 -53.73
C PRO A 26 21.10 -20.60 -52.90
N SER A 27 21.11 -21.07 -51.69
CA SER A 27 19.99 -20.87 -50.75
C SER A 27 19.91 -19.42 -50.35
N ARG A 28 18.82 -18.78 -50.75
CA ARG A 28 18.35 -17.52 -50.12
C ARG A 28 18.07 -17.86 -48.62
N SER A 29 18.91 -17.32 -47.76
CA SER A 29 18.67 -17.25 -46.34
C SER A 29 17.34 -16.50 -46.09
N SER A 30 16.29 -17.24 -45.81
CA SER A 30 15.10 -16.69 -45.17
C SER A 30 15.50 -16.32 -43.73
N ARG A 31 15.76 -15.03 -43.51
CA ARG A 31 15.81 -14.47 -42.11
C ARG A 31 14.46 -14.78 -41.49
N GLN A 32 14.47 -15.71 -40.54
CA GLN A 32 13.41 -15.75 -39.52
C GLN A 32 13.37 -14.37 -38.84
N PRO A 33 12.20 -13.81 -38.56
CA PRO A 33 12.11 -12.65 -37.70
C PRO A 33 12.70 -13.07 -36.35
N THR A 34 13.84 -12.50 -36.00
CA THR A 34 14.30 -12.51 -34.63
C THR A 34 13.24 -11.70 -33.83
N ASP A 35 12.58 -12.36 -32.90
CA ASP A 35 11.85 -11.72 -31.83
C ASP A 35 12.86 -10.89 -31.00
N GLU A 36 13.21 -9.73 -31.53
CA GLU A 36 13.96 -8.72 -30.81
C GLU A 36 12.99 -8.16 -29.77
N ALA A 37 13.20 -8.53 -28.51
CA ALA A 37 12.45 -7.98 -27.41
C ALA A 37 12.48 -6.44 -27.51
N PRO A 38 11.35 -5.74 -27.43
CA PRO A 38 11.32 -4.30 -27.59
C PRO A 38 12.24 -3.64 -26.57
N ALA A 39 13.02 -2.67 -27.03
CA ALA A 39 13.95 -1.92 -26.20
C ALA A 39 13.26 -1.39 -24.93
N PRO A 40 13.89 -1.51 -23.76
CA PRO A 40 13.31 -1.04 -22.49
C PRO A 40 13.08 0.46 -22.55
N GLY A 41 11.84 0.91 -22.45
CA GLY A 41 11.52 2.32 -22.23
C GLY A 41 10.38 2.94 -23.03
N ARG A 42 9.84 2.35 -24.08
CA ARG A 42 8.73 2.93 -24.83
C ARG A 42 7.46 2.08 -24.67
N LEU A 43 6.41 2.68 -24.07
CA LEU A 43 5.05 2.14 -24.16
C LEU A 43 4.66 2.06 -25.64
N GLU A 44 3.95 1.00 -26.03
CA GLU A 44 3.38 0.88 -27.37
C GLU A 44 2.48 2.08 -27.69
N ALA A 45 2.32 2.39 -28.98
CA ALA A 45 1.43 3.45 -29.41
C ALA A 45 0.02 3.25 -28.81
N ARG A 46 -0.60 4.32 -28.39
CA ARG A 46 -1.92 4.31 -27.77
C ARG A 46 -2.95 3.65 -28.71
N THR A 47 -3.59 2.57 -28.24
CA THR A 47 -4.64 1.86 -29.00
C THR A 47 -6.06 2.25 -28.54
N TRP A 48 -6.18 3.22 -27.63
CA TRP A 48 -7.43 3.73 -27.06
C TRP A 48 -7.56 5.23 -27.29
N THR A 49 -8.79 5.74 -27.18
CA THR A 49 -9.14 7.18 -27.29
C THR A 49 -9.58 7.71 -25.92
N PRO A 50 -9.65 9.03 -25.71
CA PRO A 50 -10.17 9.62 -24.47
C PRO A 50 -11.57 9.13 -24.05
N GLN A 51 -12.37 8.66 -24.99
CA GLN A 51 -13.73 8.15 -24.75
C GLN A 51 -13.77 6.63 -24.57
N SER A 52 -12.65 5.94 -24.74
CA SER A 52 -12.58 4.49 -24.57
C SER A 52 -12.93 4.07 -23.14
N SER A 53 -13.48 2.86 -23.00
CA SER A 53 -13.77 2.28 -21.69
C SER A 53 -12.51 2.04 -20.90
N PRO A 54 -12.59 2.00 -19.55
CA PRO A 54 -11.47 1.58 -18.69
C PRO A 54 -10.88 0.21 -19.06
N ASP A 55 -11.69 -0.71 -19.59
CA ASP A 55 -11.22 -2.02 -20.08
C ASP A 55 -10.23 -1.91 -21.22
N SER A 56 -10.47 -0.98 -22.15
CA SER A 56 -9.56 -0.73 -23.28
C SER A 56 -8.23 -0.16 -22.81
N ILE A 57 -8.27 0.75 -21.83
CA ILE A 57 -7.06 1.31 -21.19
C ILE A 57 -6.31 0.19 -20.47
N ALA A 58 -7.00 -0.61 -19.65
CA ALA A 58 -6.41 -1.71 -18.91
C ALA A 58 -5.78 -2.77 -19.83
N ALA A 59 -6.43 -3.10 -20.96
CA ALA A 59 -5.90 -4.02 -21.95
C ALA A 59 -4.59 -3.50 -22.57
N TRP A 60 -4.54 -2.19 -22.90
CA TRP A 60 -3.33 -1.55 -23.41
C TRP A 60 -2.19 -1.56 -22.37
N VAL A 61 -2.47 -1.24 -21.09
CA VAL A 61 -1.50 -1.28 -19.99
C VAL A 61 -0.92 -2.69 -19.85
N LEU A 62 -1.80 -3.71 -19.76
CA LEU A 62 -1.39 -5.10 -19.60
C LEU A 62 -0.56 -5.61 -20.78
N ALA A 63 -0.94 -5.27 -22.01
CA ALA A 63 -0.20 -5.67 -23.20
C ALA A 63 1.18 -5.01 -23.26
N GLY A 64 1.23 -3.69 -23.01
CA GLY A 64 2.48 -2.91 -23.08
C GLY A 64 3.47 -3.21 -21.95
N CYS A 65 3.02 -3.72 -20.79
CA CYS A 65 3.88 -3.99 -19.65
C CYS A 65 4.17 -5.50 -19.43
N ARG A 66 3.59 -6.38 -20.25
CA ARG A 66 3.79 -7.83 -20.16
C ARG A 66 5.26 -8.20 -20.36
N GLY A 67 5.79 -9.04 -19.47
CA GLY A 67 7.14 -9.60 -19.56
C GLY A 67 8.28 -8.62 -19.33
N ARG A 68 8.00 -7.38 -18.92
CA ARG A 68 9.04 -6.41 -18.57
C ARG A 68 9.59 -6.72 -17.19
N SER A 69 10.90 -6.58 -17.01
CA SER A 69 11.58 -6.72 -15.71
C SER A 69 11.12 -5.65 -14.70
N ASN A 70 10.76 -4.45 -15.20
CA ASN A 70 10.22 -3.33 -14.41
C ASN A 70 8.70 -3.18 -14.60
N LYS A 71 7.95 -4.28 -14.57
CA LYS A 71 6.49 -4.32 -14.81
C LYS A 71 5.72 -3.27 -14.00
N GLY A 72 6.02 -3.15 -12.71
CA GLY A 72 5.34 -2.20 -11.82
C GLY A 72 5.51 -0.75 -12.27
N GLU A 73 6.73 -0.32 -12.51
CA GLU A 73 7.05 1.03 -13.02
C GLU A 73 6.38 1.29 -14.38
N CYS A 74 6.36 0.29 -15.25
CA CYS A 74 5.68 0.38 -16.55
C CYS A 74 4.18 0.63 -16.37
N VAL A 75 3.51 -0.13 -15.48
CA VAL A 75 2.08 0.01 -15.19
C VAL A 75 1.78 1.39 -14.61
N GLU A 76 2.58 1.85 -13.65
CA GLU A 76 2.42 3.18 -13.05
C GLU A 76 2.52 4.28 -14.10
N LYS A 77 3.61 4.31 -14.87
CA LYS A 77 3.82 5.31 -15.95
C LYS A 77 2.71 5.27 -17.00
N ALA A 78 2.25 4.06 -17.36
CA ALA A 78 1.17 3.89 -18.31
C ALA A 78 -0.13 4.52 -17.76
N LEU A 79 -0.52 4.20 -16.53
CA LEU A 79 -1.73 4.74 -15.91
C LEU A 79 -1.66 6.26 -15.72
N ILE A 80 -0.53 6.80 -15.25
CA ILE A 80 -0.32 8.25 -15.13
C ILE A 80 -0.49 8.93 -16.48
N SER A 81 0.03 8.37 -17.57
CA SER A 81 -0.10 8.93 -18.92
C SER A 81 -1.54 8.99 -19.44
N THR A 82 -2.48 8.32 -18.76
CA THR A 82 -3.91 8.34 -19.14
C THR A 82 -4.67 9.49 -18.49
N ILE A 83 -4.11 10.13 -17.46
CA ILE A 83 -4.83 11.15 -16.65
C ILE A 83 -5.20 12.36 -17.49
N GLU A 84 -4.26 12.96 -18.21
CA GLU A 84 -4.51 14.14 -19.04
C GLU A 84 -5.58 13.88 -20.11
N PRO A 85 -5.51 12.78 -20.91
CA PRO A 85 -6.48 12.57 -21.98
C PRO A 85 -7.80 11.91 -21.54
N ALA A 86 -7.82 11.12 -20.45
CA ALA A 86 -8.98 10.30 -20.09
C ALA A 86 -9.58 10.63 -18.70
N GLY A 87 -8.82 11.30 -17.84
CA GLY A 87 -9.23 11.66 -16.48
C GLY A 87 -8.81 10.65 -15.43
N VAL A 88 -8.79 11.13 -14.18
CA VAL A 88 -8.41 10.35 -12.98
C VAL A 88 -9.33 9.16 -12.79
N ASP A 89 -10.65 9.35 -12.94
CA ASP A 89 -11.67 8.31 -12.72
C ASP A 89 -11.43 7.09 -13.62
N ARG A 90 -11.10 7.31 -14.90
CA ARG A 90 -10.82 6.22 -15.84
C ARG A 90 -9.49 5.56 -15.58
N SER A 91 -8.48 6.34 -15.16
CA SER A 91 -7.18 5.80 -14.77
C SER A 91 -7.31 4.89 -13.53
N MET A 92 -8.07 5.30 -12.50
CA MET A 92 -8.35 4.49 -11.33
C MET A 92 -9.17 3.23 -11.67
N ALA A 93 -10.21 3.36 -12.51
CA ALA A 93 -10.99 2.22 -12.97
C ALA A 93 -10.15 1.23 -13.79
N ALA A 94 -9.23 1.73 -14.62
CA ALA A 94 -8.30 0.87 -15.36
C ALA A 94 -7.32 0.15 -14.41
N LEU A 95 -6.80 0.82 -13.38
CA LEU A 95 -5.98 0.20 -12.34
C LEU A 95 -6.74 -0.95 -11.64
N LEU A 96 -8.01 -0.75 -11.30
CA LEU A 96 -8.83 -1.78 -10.68
C LEU A 96 -8.95 -3.03 -11.58
N ILE A 97 -9.14 -2.84 -12.88
CA ILE A 97 -9.21 -3.94 -13.86
C ILE A 97 -7.84 -4.64 -14.02
N VAL A 98 -6.75 -3.88 -14.09
CA VAL A 98 -5.39 -4.43 -14.18
C VAL A 98 -5.08 -5.26 -12.94
N ALA A 99 -5.35 -4.73 -11.75
CA ALA A 99 -5.16 -5.42 -10.47
C ALA A 99 -6.04 -6.69 -10.35
N GLY A 100 -7.23 -6.69 -10.96
CA GLY A 100 -8.09 -7.87 -11.04
C GLY A 100 -7.50 -9.01 -11.88
N LYS A 101 -6.55 -8.71 -12.79
CA LYS A 101 -5.93 -9.66 -13.72
C LYS A 101 -4.47 -9.99 -13.38
N ASP A 102 -3.83 -9.23 -12.50
CA ASP A 102 -2.43 -9.39 -12.12
C ASP A 102 -2.27 -9.24 -10.60
N GLU A 103 -1.84 -10.33 -9.94
CA GLU A 103 -1.74 -10.36 -8.47
C GLU A 103 -0.62 -9.46 -7.91
N ASP A 104 0.48 -9.29 -8.65
CA ASP A 104 1.56 -8.40 -8.23
C ASP A 104 1.07 -6.95 -8.24
N ILE A 105 0.37 -6.56 -9.32
CA ILE A 105 -0.22 -5.23 -9.42
C ILE A 105 -1.28 -5.01 -8.34
N ARG A 106 -2.08 -6.02 -8.02
CA ARG A 106 -3.08 -5.93 -6.94
C ARG A 106 -2.43 -5.73 -5.57
N ARG A 107 -1.34 -6.44 -5.27
CA ARG A 107 -0.59 -6.30 -4.02
C ARG A 107 -0.09 -4.87 -3.82
N ASP A 108 0.45 -4.28 -4.86
CA ASP A 108 1.07 -2.95 -4.83
C ASP A 108 0.10 -1.83 -5.31
N GLY A 109 -1.19 -2.15 -5.45
CA GLY A 109 -2.21 -1.26 -6.02
C GLY A 109 -2.35 0.09 -5.31
N HIS A 110 -2.14 0.14 -3.99
CA HIS A 110 -2.10 1.36 -3.20
C HIS A 110 -1.05 2.35 -3.72
N VAL A 111 0.13 1.85 -4.05
CA VAL A 111 1.25 2.63 -4.58
C VAL A 111 0.91 3.26 -5.93
N TYR A 112 0.33 2.47 -6.83
CA TYR A 112 -0.06 2.98 -8.15
C TYR A 112 -1.19 4.00 -8.04
N ALA A 113 -2.12 3.81 -7.10
CA ALA A 113 -3.16 4.80 -6.79
C ALA A 113 -2.57 6.11 -6.25
N HIS A 114 -1.50 6.04 -5.42
CA HIS A 114 -0.72 7.21 -5.01
C HIS A 114 -0.14 7.95 -6.22
N GLY A 115 0.56 7.24 -7.12
CA GLY A 115 1.13 7.84 -8.33
C GLY A 115 0.08 8.56 -9.18
N ILE A 116 -1.11 7.96 -9.34
CA ILE A 116 -2.25 8.61 -10.02
C ILE A 116 -2.68 9.88 -9.27
N GLY A 117 -2.78 9.83 -7.94
CA GLY A 117 -3.15 10.98 -7.11
C GLY A 117 -2.16 12.13 -7.20
N ILE A 118 -0.85 11.85 -7.11
CA ILE A 118 0.22 12.84 -7.28
C ILE A 118 0.08 13.54 -8.64
N ALA A 119 -0.08 12.76 -9.71
CA ALA A 119 -0.21 13.29 -11.05
C ALA A 119 -1.57 14.00 -11.32
N ALA A 120 -2.60 13.70 -10.52
CA ALA A 120 -3.90 14.37 -10.58
C ALA A 120 -3.86 15.79 -9.98
N TYR A 121 -2.93 16.07 -9.07
CA TYR A 121 -2.74 17.38 -8.47
C TYR A 121 -2.01 18.30 -9.44
N THR A 122 -2.56 19.47 -9.70
CA THR A 122 -1.98 20.44 -10.66
C THR A 122 -1.67 21.80 -10.04
N THR A 123 -2.46 22.24 -9.07
CA THR A 123 -2.26 23.52 -8.35
C THR A 123 -2.87 23.42 -6.94
N PRO A 124 -2.45 24.28 -5.96
CA PRO A 124 -3.05 24.30 -4.63
C PRO A 124 -4.58 24.51 -4.61
N GLU A 125 -5.10 25.31 -5.56
CA GLU A 125 -6.54 25.55 -5.66
C GLU A 125 -7.32 24.34 -6.15
N THR A 126 -6.66 23.34 -6.72
CA THR A 126 -7.28 22.14 -7.28
C THR A 126 -7.31 20.95 -6.31
N VAL A 127 -6.81 21.07 -5.08
CA VAL A 127 -6.81 19.97 -4.10
C VAL A 127 -8.20 19.38 -3.94
N SER A 128 -9.23 20.20 -3.65
CA SER A 128 -10.61 19.72 -3.51
C SER A 128 -11.18 19.12 -4.80
N GLN A 129 -10.81 19.64 -5.96
CA GLN A 129 -11.23 19.11 -7.26
C GLN A 129 -10.58 17.76 -7.53
N ALA A 130 -9.27 17.64 -7.30
CA ALA A 130 -8.55 16.38 -7.45
C ALA A 130 -9.07 15.32 -6.48
N PHE A 131 -9.34 15.69 -5.23
CA PHE A 131 -9.97 14.83 -4.23
C PHE A 131 -11.33 14.31 -4.69
N GLY A 132 -12.18 15.18 -5.26
CA GLY A 132 -13.49 14.79 -5.79
C GLY A 132 -13.44 13.78 -6.95
N ARG A 133 -12.29 13.58 -7.58
CA ARG A 133 -12.08 12.62 -8.68
C ARG A 133 -11.46 11.30 -8.20
N CYS A 134 -10.96 11.25 -6.97
CA CYS A 134 -10.40 10.05 -6.37
C CYS A 134 -11.50 9.06 -5.95
N THR A 135 -11.14 7.78 -5.91
CA THR A 135 -11.98 6.70 -5.39
C THR A 135 -11.37 6.12 -4.12
N THR A 136 -12.17 5.37 -3.36
CA THR A 136 -11.71 4.69 -2.13
C THR A 136 -10.89 3.43 -2.42
N ASP A 137 -10.81 3.01 -3.69
CA ASP A 137 -10.07 1.83 -4.10
C ASP A 137 -8.60 1.90 -3.65
N PHE A 138 -8.03 0.74 -3.41
CA PHE A 138 -6.64 0.61 -2.97
C PHE A 138 -6.33 1.43 -1.72
N GLN A 139 -7.16 1.28 -0.68
CA GLN A 139 -6.98 1.95 0.62
C GLN A 139 -6.83 3.48 0.48
N SER A 140 -7.63 4.06 -0.40
CA SER A 140 -7.65 5.51 -0.60
C SER A 140 -6.34 6.12 -1.12
N GLY A 141 -5.48 5.33 -1.75
CA GLY A 141 -4.16 5.78 -2.22
C GLY A 141 -4.21 7.03 -3.09
N CYS A 142 -5.24 7.17 -3.95
CA CYS A 142 -5.41 8.37 -4.79
C CYS A 142 -5.55 9.64 -3.94
N TYR A 143 -6.33 9.63 -2.87
CA TYR A 143 -6.48 10.80 -1.97
C TYR A 143 -5.14 11.17 -1.34
N HIS A 144 -4.39 10.18 -0.89
CA HIS A 144 -3.06 10.38 -0.28
C HIS A 144 -2.08 10.98 -1.29
N GLY A 145 -2.10 10.48 -2.51
CA GLY A 145 -1.27 10.98 -3.60
C GLY A 145 -1.55 12.45 -3.95
N VAL A 146 -2.82 12.87 -3.98
CA VAL A 146 -3.18 14.29 -4.20
C VAL A 146 -2.54 15.18 -3.14
N ILE A 147 -2.60 14.80 -1.87
CA ILE A 147 -2.01 15.58 -0.79
C ILE A 147 -0.47 15.55 -0.86
N GLN A 148 0.11 14.41 -1.23
CA GLN A 148 1.55 14.33 -1.45
C GLN A 148 1.99 15.23 -2.61
N GLY A 149 1.23 15.30 -3.70
CA GLY A 149 1.44 16.24 -4.81
C GLY A 149 1.41 17.69 -4.35
N PHE A 150 0.44 18.06 -3.50
CA PHE A 150 0.37 19.39 -2.88
C PHE A 150 1.67 19.74 -2.14
N PHE A 151 2.16 18.85 -1.30
CA PHE A 151 3.41 19.11 -0.56
C PHE A 151 4.64 19.14 -1.46
N SER A 152 4.67 18.34 -2.52
CA SER A 152 5.77 18.32 -3.49
C SER A 152 5.89 19.65 -4.25
N ASP A 153 4.77 20.28 -4.58
CA ASP A 153 4.72 21.58 -5.27
C ASP A 153 5.13 22.75 -4.33
N GLN A 154 4.93 22.62 -3.02
CA GLN A 154 5.33 23.61 -2.03
C GLN A 154 6.86 23.72 -1.83
N THR A 155 7.66 23.23 -2.79
CA THR A 155 9.11 23.36 -2.91
C THR A 155 9.91 23.27 -1.59
N GLY A 156 10.32 22.05 -1.25
CA GLY A 156 11.41 21.83 -0.30
C GLY A 156 11.10 22.01 1.17
N GLY A 157 9.84 21.84 1.60
CA GLY A 157 9.49 21.77 3.04
C GLY A 157 9.61 23.07 3.83
N ALA A 158 10.20 24.12 3.26
CA ALA A 158 10.42 25.41 3.94
C ALA A 158 9.15 26.23 4.19
N GLY A 159 7.98 25.68 3.86
CA GLY A 159 6.72 26.43 3.92
C GLY A 159 5.59 25.75 4.68
N VAL A 160 5.82 24.64 5.39
CA VAL A 160 4.79 24.00 6.20
C VAL A 160 4.61 24.78 7.50
N THR A 161 3.55 25.61 7.56
CA THR A 161 3.16 26.31 8.77
C THR A 161 1.91 25.70 9.36
N GLN A 162 1.69 25.90 10.66
CA GLN A 162 0.46 25.48 11.34
C GLN A 162 -0.79 25.97 10.61
N GLU A 163 -0.79 27.22 10.16
CA GLU A 163 -1.92 27.81 9.44
C GLU A 163 -2.23 27.07 8.13
N LYS A 164 -1.22 26.87 7.28
CA LYS A 164 -1.35 26.13 6.00
C LYS A 164 -1.83 24.70 6.22
N LEU A 165 -1.26 24.02 7.21
CA LEU A 165 -1.61 22.64 7.51
C LEU A 165 -3.06 22.53 7.98
N ASN A 166 -3.49 23.42 8.88
CA ASN A 166 -4.87 23.46 9.37
C ASN A 166 -5.87 23.92 8.29
N ALA A 167 -5.45 24.71 7.31
CA ALA A 167 -6.29 25.10 6.18
C ALA A 167 -6.47 23.95 5.17
N LEU A 168 -5.51 23.05 5.04
CA LEU A 168 -5.48 22.00 4.01
C LEU A 168 -6.74 21.12 4.05
N CYS A 169 -7.16 20.66 5.24
CA CYS A 169 -8.29 19.76 5.42
C CYS A 169 -9.58 20.48 5.90
N ALA A 170 -9.58 21.81 5.99
CA ALA A 170 -10.68 22.59 6.58
C ALA A 170 -12.04 22.33 5.92
N ASP A 171 -12.08 22.12 4.59
CA ASP A 171 -13.30 21.86 3.81
C ASP A 171 -13.96 20.52 4.18
N TYR A 172 -13.26 19.66 4.88
CA TYR A 172 -13.70 18.31 5.25
C TYR A 172 -14.08 18.18 6.73
N ARG A 173 -13.92 19.21 7.55
CA ARG A 173 -14.23 19.21 9.00
C ARG A 173 -15.72 19.28 9.31
N THR A 174 -16.53 18.58 8.53
CA THR A 174 -17.98 18.49 8.75
C THR A 174 -18.37 17.06 9.07
N PRO A 175 -19.44 16.80 9.83
CA PRO A 175 -19.84 15.46 10.22
C PRO A 175 -20.10 14.52 9.03
N ASP A 176 -20.54 15.05 7.91
CA ASP A 176 -20.83 14.31 6.67
C ASP A 176 -19.58 14.01 5.83
N LYS A 177 -18.45 14.68 6.14
CA LYS A 177 -17.18 14.50 5.43
C LYS A 177 -16.06 13.91 6.29
N ARG A 178 -16.40 13.35 7.45
CA ARG A 178 -15.42 12.83 8.43
C ARG A 178 -14.44 11.82 7.81
N TRP A 179 -14.91 11.02 6.87
CA TRP A 179 -14.07 10.10 6.10
C TRP A 179 -13.03 10.85 5.26
N LEU A 180 -13.44 11.89 4.53
CA LEU A 180 -12.54 12.71 3.70
C LEU A 180 -11.55 13.51 4.55
N ASP A 181 -11.97 13.99 5.72
CA ASP A 181 -11.10 14.62 6.70
C ASP A 181 -9.97 13.70 7.16
N PHE A 182 -10.31 12.43 7.43
CA PHE A 182 -9.31 11.40 7.72
C PHE A 182 -8.36 11.18 6.54
N GLN A 183 -8.87 11.03 5.30
CA GLN A 183 -8.02 10.80 4.13
C GLN A 183 -7.09 12.00 3.87
N CYS A 184 -7.57 13.21 4.06
CA CYS A 184 -6.77 14.43 3.91
C CYS A 184 -5.64 14.48 4.94
N SER A 185 -5.97 14.32 6.22
CA SER A 185 -4.97 14.39 7.29
C SER A 185 -3.98 13.22 7.24
N HIS A 186 -4.42 12.03 6.86
CA HIS A 186 -3.55 10.87 6.65
C HIS A 186 -2.60 11.10 5.46
N GLY A 187 -3.13 11.62 4.35
CA GLY A 187 -2.33 12.04 3.20
C GLY A 187 -1.29 13.10 3.55
N ALA A 188 -1.61 14.02 4.48
CA ALA A 188 -0.63 15.00 4.97
C ALA A 188 0.60 14.32 5.61
N GLY A 189 0.40 13.19 6.32
CA GLY A 189 1.50 12.40 6.86
C GLY A 189 2.45 11.88 5.78
N HIS A 190 1.92 11.34 4.69
CA HIS A 190 2.71 10.93 3.53
C HIS A 190 3.46 12.10 2.90
N GLY A 191 2.79 13.22 2.67
CA GLY A 191 3.42 14.42 2.11
C GLY A 191 4.52 14.99 3.00
N LEU A 192 4.29 15.03 4.32
CA LEU A 192 5.31 15.49 5.28
C LEU A 192 6.52 14.58 5.34
N MET A 193 6.36 13.27 5.17
CA MET A 193 7.50 12.34 5.02
C MET A 193 8.31 12.69 3.78
N ALA A 194 7.66 12.89 2.63
CA ALA A 194 8.33 13.23 1.37
C ALA A 194 9.15 14.53 1.47
N VAL A 195 8.55 15.62 1.97
CA VAL A 195 9.23 16.93 2.07
C VAL A 195 10.30 16.99 3.17
N ASN A 196 10.26 16.10 4.15
CA ASN A 196 11.29 15.95 5.17
C ASN A 196 12.36 14.91 4.82
N GLY A 197 12.45 14.47 3.56
CA GLY A 197 13.44 13.48 3.10
C GLY A 197 13.28 12.13 3.79
N HIS A 198 12.07 11.71 4.05
CA HIS A 198 11.69 10.48 4.77
C HIS A 198 12.26 10.38 6.20
N HIS A 199 12.53 11.53 6.83
CA HIS A 199 12.94 11.58 8.22
C HIS A 199 11.71 11.57 9.13
N LEU A 200 11.33 10.38 9.62
CA LEU A 200 10.09 10.15 10.38
C LEU A 200 9.88 11.15 11.53
N LEU A 201 10.88 11.36 12.38
CA LEU A 201 10.69 12.22 13.57
C LEU A 201 10.36 13.66 13.18
N LYS A 202 10.96 14.20 12.10
CA LYS A 202 10.62 15.53 11.59
C LYS A 202 9.21 15.59 11.02
N ALA A 203 8.77 14.54 10.33
CA ALA A 203 7.41 14.47 9.81
C ALA A 203 6.38 14.39 10.96
N LEU A 204 6.65 13.61 12.01
CA LEU A 204 5.79 13.53 13.19
C LEU A 204 5.69 14.88 13.93
N ASP A 205 6.82 15.58 14.11
CA ASP A 205 6.83 16.93 14.71
C ASP A 205 6.03 17.94 13.87
N ALA A 206 6.07 17.81 12.54
CA ALA A 206 5.24 18.63 11.65
C ALA A 206 3.75 18.24 11.75
N CYS A 207 3.39 16.98 11.89
CA CYS A 207 2.03 16.54 12.17
C CYS A 207 1.47 17.11 13.49
N ASP A 208 2.32 17.34 14.50
CA ASP A 208 1.94 17.94 15.79
C ASP A 208 1.38 19.38 15.64
N LEU A 209 1.61 20.03 14.48
CA LEU A 209 1.07 21.36 14.17
C LEU A 209 -0.43 21.35 13.84
N PHE A 210 -1.05 20.22 13.54
CA PHE A 210 -2.52 20.16 13.44
C PHE A 210 -3.14 20.46 14.80
N THR A 211 -4.18 21.30 14.84
CA THR A 211 -4.87 21.66 16.08
C THR A 211 -5.91 20.63 16.50
N ASP A 212 -6.53 19.95 15.54
CA ASP A 212 -7.50 18.88 15.80
C ASP A 212 -6.78 17.55 16.11
N VAL A 213 -7.23 16.86 17.17
CA VAL A 213 -6.63 15.59 17.62
C VAL A 213 -6.81 14.48 16.60
N PHE A 214 -7.97 14.45 15.93
CA PHE A 214 -8.28 13.44 14.93
C PHE A 214 -7.38 13.59 13.70
N GLU A 215 -7.16 14.83 13.24
CA GLU A 215 -6.25 15.13 12.13
C GLU A 215 -4.79 14.80 12.50
N ARG A 216 -4.35 15.12 13.74
CA ARG A 216 -3.02 14.69 14.20
C ARG A 216 -2.85 13.18 14.11
N GLN A 217 -3.85 12.43 14.61
CA GLN A 217 -3.80 10.96 14.57
C GLN A 217 -3.80 10.43 13.14
N GLY A 218 -4.57 11.02 12.23
CA GLY A 218 -4.54 10.71 10.80
C GLY A 218 -3.15 10.93 10.22
N CYS A 219 -2.56 12.11 10.46
CA CYS A 219 -1.24 12.51 9.97
C CYS A 219 -0.13 11.58 10.50
N TRP A 220 -0.10 11.28 11.80
CA TRP A 220 0.87 10.33 12.34
C TRP A 220 0.72 8.94 11.70
N GLY A 221 -0.53 8.49 11.48
CA GLY A 221 -0.80 7.22 10.79
C GLY A 221 -0.21 7.19 9.39
N GLY A 222 -0.39 8.26 8.62
CA GLY A 222 0.18 8.41 7.28
C GLY A 222 1.71 8.46 7.29
N ALA A 223 2.31 9.19 8.23
CA ALA A 223 3.77 9.25 8.38
C ALA A 223 4.37 7.88 8.71
N PHE A 224 3.76 7.11 9.62
CA PHE A 224 4.22 5.74 9.92
C PHE A 224 3.99 4.79 8.75
N MET A 225 2.88 4.91 8.02
CA MET A 225 2.64 4.10 6.82
C MET A 225 3.71 4.38 5.78
N GLU A 226 4.00 5.64 5.48
CA GLU A 226 5.04 6.03 4.54
C GLU A 226 6.43 5.54 4.96
N ASN A 227 6.76 5.62 6.27
CA ASN A 227 8.01 5.11 6.80
C ASN A 227 8.22 3.62 6.49
N VAL A 228 7.18 2.80 6.70
CA VAL A 228 7.24 1.36 6.41
C VAL A 228 7.26 1.11 4.91
N VAL A 229 6.37 1.74 4.15
CA VAL A 229 6.25 1.54 2.70
C VAL A 229 7.54 1.92 2.00
N ASN A 230 8.10 3.10 2.29
CA ASN A 230 9.35 3.54 1.68
C ASN A 230 10.55 2.64 2.03
N ALA A 231 10.58 2.07 3.24
CA ALA A 231 11.65 1.17 3.67
C ALA A 231 11.54 -0.25 3.08
N THR A 232 10.32 -0.71 2.78
CA THR A 232 10.06 -2.08 2.31
C THR A 232 9.83 -2.19 0.81
N ASN A 233 9.35 -1.13 0.19
CA ASN A 233 9.07 -1.04 -1.25
C ASN A 233 9.27 0.39 -1.76
N PRO A 234 10.52 0.89 -1.82
CA PRO A 234 10.80 2.27 -2.22
C PRO A 234 10.38 2.49 -3.67
N HIS A 235 9.46 3.44 -3.89
CA HIS A 235 8.90 3.77 -5.21
C HIS A 235 8.64 5.26 -5.41
N HIS A 236 8.81 6.08 -4.36
CA HIS A 236 8.72 7.53 -4.47
C HIS A 236 10.09 8.16 -4.22
N THR A 237 10.62 8.89 -5.20
CA THR A 237 11.81 9.73 -5.01
C THR A 237 11.48 10.88 -4.06
N SER A 238 12.30 11.10 -3.02
CA SER A 238 12.12 12.28 -2.17
C SER A 238 12.25 13.56 -3.00
N VAL A 239 11.42 14.56 -2.70
CA VAL A 239 11.41 15.85 -3.42
C VAL A 239 12.78 16.54 -3.37
N THR A 240 13.58 16.27 -2.33
CA THR A 240 14.94 16.81 -2.16
C THR A 240 15.94 16.24 -3.17
N GLN A 241 15.64 15.13 -3.85
CA GLN A 241 16.49 14.54 -4.89
C GLN A 241 16.10 14.98 -6.31
N ALA A 242 14.93 15.60 -6.50
CA ALA A 242 14.44 16.03 -7.79
C ALA A 242 15.11 17.29 -8.36
N GLY A 243 16.02 17.93 -7.62
CA GLY A 243 16.77 19.13 -8.04
C GLY A 243 18.02 18.87 -8.91
N GLY A 244 18.33 17.63 -9.21
CA GLY A 244 19.47 17.24 -10.04
C GLY A 244 19.00 16.46 -11.26
N HIS A 245 19.01 17.09 -12.44
CA HIS A 245 18.92 16.36 -13.70
C HIS A 245 20.15 15.48 -13.84
N ASP A 246 19.98 14.17 -13.65
CA ASP A 246 20.96 13.22 -14.20
C ASP A 246 20.25 11.92 -14.64
N HIS A 247 20.43 11.62 -15.93
CA HIS A 247 19.99 10.39 -16.57
C HIS A 247 21.06 9.33 -16.31
N GLY A 248 20.78 8.37 -15.43
CA GLY A 248 21.75 7.27 -15.23
C GLY A 248 21.22 6.14 -14.37
N GLY A 249 20.82 5.07 -15.04
CA GLY A 249 20.93 3.65 -14.66
C GLY A 249 20.69 3.23 -13.23
N GLY A 250 19.49 2.68 -12.96
CA GLY A 250 19.24 1.90 -11.76
C GLY A 250 20.13 0.65 -11.70
N GLN A 251 20.91 0.53 -10.64
CA GLN A 251 21.57 -0.73 -10.28
C GLN A 251 20.70 -1.50 -9.30
N GLN A 252 20.25 -2.66 -9.75
CA GLN A 252 19.62 -3.69 -8.93
C GLN A 252 20.61 -4.20 -7.87
N ALA A 253 20.23 -4.17 -6.61
CA ALA A 253 20.92 -4.93 -5.57
C ALA A 253 20.51 -6.41 -5.71
N GLN A 254 21.32 -7.21 -6.39
CA GLN A 254 21.29 -8.67 -6.30
C GLN A 254 22.04 -9.11 -5.04
N ALA A 255 21.37 -9.90 -4.20
CA ALA A 255 22.01 -10.65 -3.14
C ALA A 255 22.84 -11.77 -3.78
N GLY A 256 24.16 -11.65 -3.67
CA GLY A 256 25.10 -12.70 -4.07
C GLY A 256 26.13 -12.90 -2.97
N HIS A 257 26.20 -14.12 -2.47
CA HIS A 257 27.26 -14.61 -1.59
C HIS A 257 28.61 -14.63 -2.30
N GLY A 258 29.71 -14.28 -1.58
CA GLY A 258 31.06 -14.54 -2.07
C GLY A 258 32.15 -13.93 -1.17
N GLU A 259 32.98 -14.81 -0.69
CA GLU A 259 34.06 -14.66 0.31
C GLU A 259 35.29 -13.90 -0.19
N HIS A 260 35.99 -13.33 0.83
CA HIS A 260 37.46 -13.16 1.01
C HIS A 260 38.34 -12.39 0.00
N GLY A 261 39.12 -11.49 0.56
CA GLY A 261 40.41 -11.08 0.02
C GLY A 261 40.94 -9.77 0.58
N ALA A 262 41.99 -9.91 1.37
CA ALA A 262 42.70 -8.84 2.07
C ALA A 262 43.75 -8.11 1.18
N HIS A 263 44.25 -7.02 1.71
CA HIS A 263 45.54 -6.29 1.50
C HIS A 263 45.57 -5.11 0.53
N GLY A 264 46.10 -4.02 1.08
CA GLY A 264 47.08 -3.19 0.43
C GLY A 264 47.04 -1.69 0.73
N ASP A 265 47.89 -1.26 1.68
CA ASP A 265 48.28 0.13 1.97
C ASP A 265 48.73 0.92 0.73
N SER A 266 48.47 2.22 0.68
CA SER A 266 49.55 3.21 0.50
C SER A 266 49.03 4.65 0.59
N ALA A 267 49.74 5.42 1.42
CA ALA A 267 49.57 6.84 1.63
C ALA A 267 50.12 7.69 0.47
N ALA A 268 49.55 8.86 0.23
CA ALA A 268 50.25 10.02 -0.24
C ALA A 268 49.52 11.31 0.15
N ALA A 269 50.20 12.17 0.85
CA ALA A 269 49.79 13.49 1.31
C ALA A 269 49.83 14.52 0.16
N GLY A 270 48.89 15.46 0.19
CA GLY A 270 48.95 16.68 -0.62
C GLY A 270 48.09 17.76 0.05
N HIS A 271 48.76 18.74 0.66
CA HIS A 271 48.15 19.96 1.21
C HIS A 271 47.58 20.82 0.08
N ASP A 272 46.40 21.39 0.29
CA ASP A 272 46.13 22.80 -0.05
C ASP A 272 44.96 23.34 0.79
N GLU A 273 45.28 24.42 1.49
CA GLU A 273 44.36 25.25 2.26
C GLU A 273 43.51 26.10 1.33
N HIS A 274 42.18 25.99 1.39
CA HIS A 274 41.30 27.10 1.08
C HIS A 274 40.10 27.15 2.03
N ALA A 275 39.90 28.34 2.55
CA ALA A 275 38.97 28.78 3.58
C ALA A 275 37.52 28.39 3.41
N GLY A 276 36.95 27.95 4.47
CA GLY A 276 35.65 28.23 5.08
C GLY A 276 34.43 28.61 4.22
N HIS A 277 33.60 27.62 3.91
CA HIS A 277 32.14 27.78 3.93
C HIS A 277 31.61 26.65 4.83
N GLY A 278 30.91 27.05 5.91
CA GLY A 278 30.34 26.11 6.86
C GLY A 278 29.47 25.09 6.18
N GLN A 279 29.96 23.90 5.99
CA GLN A 279 29.15 22.72 5.71
C GLN A 279 28.40 22.45 7.00
N THR A 280 27.11 22.79 7.01
CA THR A 280 26.16 22.18 7.94
C THR A 280 26.33 20.68 7.76
N ALA A 281 26.83 19.99 8.78
CA ALA A 281 26.94 18.53 8.80
C ALA A 281 25.62 17.96 8.30
N ALA A 282 25.66 17.20 7.20
CA ALA A 282 24.50 16.50 6.70
C ALA A 282 23.98 15.66 7.87
N ALA A 283 22.73 15.93 8.31
CA ALA A 283 22.12 15.18 9.38
C ALA A 283 22.14 13.71 8.99
N GLU A 284 22.64 12.85 9.89
CA GLU A 284 22.61 11.40 9.69
C GLU A 284 21.21 10.96 9.22
N PRO A 285 21.10 10.14 8.17
CA PRO A 285 19.82 9.69 7.67
C PRO A 285 19.08 8.91 8.77
N PHE A 286 17.80 9.22 8.96
CA PHE A 286 16.96 8.51 9.93
C PHE A 286 16.83 7.03 9.53
N LYS A 287 17.17 6.11 10.44
CA LYS A 287 16.95 4.68 10.23
C LYS A 287 15.46 4.39 10.27
N ALA A 288 14.85 4.01 9.15
CA ALA A 288 13.40 3.83 9.07
C ALA A 288 12.91 2.60 9.84
N LEU A 289 13.58 1.46 9.69
CA LEU A 289 13.25 0.17 10.32
C LEU A 289 14.53 -0.52 10.81
N ASP A 290 14.39 -1.42 11.78
CA ASP A 290 15.48 -2.26 12.28
C ASP A 290 15.05 -3.73 12.32
N LYS A 291 15.74 -4.59 11.56
CA LYS A 291 15.46 -6.04 11.54
C LYS A 291 15.82 -6.73 12.86
N ASP A 292 16.78 -6.18 13.60
CA ASP A 292 17.28 -6.74 14.87
C ASP A 292 16.51 -6.21 16.09
N GLU A 293 15.78 -5.08 15.90
CA GLU A 293 14.84 -4.50 16.85
C GLU A 293 13.42 -4.39 16.24
N PRO A 294 12.64 -5.47 16.18
CA PRO A 294 11.37 -5.51 15.46
C PRO A 294 10.31 -4.50 15.93
N LEU A 295 10.46 -3.92 17.13
CA LEU A 295 9.57 -2.87 17.66
C LEU A 295 10.11 -1.45 17.43
N TYR A 296 11.27 -1.29 16.76
CA TYR A 296 11.75 0.01 16.31
C TYR A 296 10.94 0.46 15.08
N PRO A 297 10.54 1.74 14.97
CA PRO A 297 10.90 2.89 15.80
C PRO A 297 9.94 3.18 16.97
N CYS A 298 8.97 2.30 17.28
CA CYS A 298 7.94 2.57 18.27
C CYS A 298 8.48 2.73 19.71
N ASN A 299 9.66 2.17 19.98
CA ASN A 299 10.36 2.30 21.26
C ASN A 299 11.07 3.66 21.42
N VAL A 300 11.31 4.41 20.34
CA VAL A 300 12.07 5.68 20.38
C VAL A 300 11.24 6.92 20.05
N VAL A 301 10.04 6.77 19.50
CA VAL A 301 9.14 7.92 19.23
C VAL A 301 8.53 8.46 20.52
N LYS A 302 8.05 9.72 20.49
CA LYS A 302 7.34 10.33 21.61
C LYS A 302 6.12 9.50 22.02
N GLU A 303 5.76 9.53 23.29
CA GLU A 303 4.68 8.73 23.86
C GLU A 303 3.36 8.88 23.10
N HIS A 304 2.94 10.10 22.78
CA HIS A 304 1.69 10.35 22.06
C HIS A 304 1.69 9.84 20.61
N HIS A 305 2.83 9.54 20.01
CA HIS A 305 2.95 8.93 18.68
C HIS A 305 2.89 7.40 18.73
N ARG A 306 3.18 6.77 19.89
CA ARG A 306 3.38 5.31 20.02
C ARG A 306 2.20 4.51 19.51
N ARG A 307 0.98 4.94 19.83
CA ARG A 307 -0.22 4.21 19.40
C ARG A 307 -0.30 4.07 17.88
N GLN A 308 -0.05 5.15 17.13
CA GLN A 308 -0.08 5.12 15.67
C GLN A 308 1.09 4.32 15.09
N CYS A 309 2.26 4.36 15.75
CA CYS A 309 3.38 3.51 15.41
C CYS A 309 3.01 2.03 15.53
N TYR A 310 2.51 1.59 16.69
CA TYR A 310 2.13 0.18 16.90
C TYR A 310 0.99 -0.29 16.00
N LEU A 311 0.13 0.60 15.48
CA LEU A 311 -0.87 0.27 14.45
C LEU A 311 -0.25 -0.07 13.08
N MET A 312 1.01 0.27 12.85
CA MET A 312 1.73 0.02 11.58
C MET A 312 2.87 -1.00 11.72
N GLN A 313 3.31 -1.32 12.95
CA GLN A 313 4.57 -2.01 13.18
C GLN A 313 4.62 -3.43 12.63
N THR A 314 3.52 -4.16 12.61
CA THR A 314 3.53 -5.55 12.15
C THR A 314 3.83 -5.69 10.65
N SER A 315 3.59 -4.66 9.84
CA SER A 315 4.02 -4.66 8.44
C SER A 315 5.54 -4.76 8.31
N ALA A 316 6.30 -4.04 9.14
CA ALA A 316 7.76 -4.15 9.17
C ALA A 316 8.22 -5.53 9.65
N ILE A 317 7.59 -6.05 10.71
CA ILE A 317 7.91 -7.38 11.26
C ILE A 317 7.66 -8.47 10.21
N LEU A 318 6.49 -8.46 9.57
CA LEU A 318 6.12 -9.42 8.53
C LEU A 318 7.00 -9.32 7.28
N PHE A 319 7.45 -8.12 6.93
CA PHE A 319 8.41 -7.94 5.85
C PHE A 319 9.73 -8.66 6.16
N HIS A 320 10.30 -8.44 7.34
CA HIS A 320 11.57 -9.05 7.73
C HIS A 320 11.47 -10.55 8.03
N SER A 321 10.32 -11.04 8.48
CA SER A 321 10.06 -12.47 8.74
C SER A 321 9.46 -13.22 7.55
N ASN A 322 9.37 -12.58 6.38
CA ASN A 322 8.76 -13.17 5.16
C ASN A 322 7.34 -13.70 5.40
N GLY A 323 6.55 -12.94 6.16
CA GLY A 323 5.13 -13.25 6.41
C GLY A 323 4.88 -14.25 7.54
N ASP A 324 5.79 -14.41 8.49
CA ASP A 324 5.59 -15.27 9.65
C ASP A 324 4.71 -14.58 10.70
N PHE A 325 3.41 -14.87 10.67
CA PHE A 325 2.43 -14.38 11.64
C PHE A 325 2.67 -14.88 13.07
N SER A 326 3.30 -16.04 13.23
CA SER A 326 3.65 -16.56 14.55
C SER A 326 4.78 -15.74 15.18
N ASP A 327 5.79 -15.37 14.38
CA ASP A 327 6.84 -14.46 14.84
C ASP A 327 6.27 -13.06 15.13
N ALA A 328 5.47 -12.49 14.24
CA ALA A 328 4.84 -11.20 14.46
C ALA A 328 4.00 -11.16 15.74
N SER A 329 3.26 -12.24 16.03
CA SER A 329 2.52 -12.40 17.30
C SER A 329 3.43 -12.37 18.51
N LYS A 330 4.58 -13.08 18.46
CA LYS A 330 5.58 -13.07 19.56
C LYS A 330 6.16 -11.68 19.78
N GLN A 331 6.43 -10.94 18.69
CA GLN A 331 6.94 -9.57 18.83
C GLN A 331 5.88 -8.64 19.43
N CYS A 332 4.59 -8.77 19.06
CA CYS A 332 3.51 -8.00 19.69
C CYS A 332 3.38 -8.28 21.19
N GLN A 333 3.63 -9.51 21.65
CA GLN A 333 3.66 -9.82 23.09
C GLN A 333 4.80 -9.12 23.85
N ARG A 334 5.89 -8.76 23.16
CA ARG A 334 7.02 -7.99 23.73
C ARG A 334 6.77 -6.49 23.80
N ALA A 335 5.71 -5.99 23.13
CA ALA A 335 5.32 -4.60 23.23
C ALA A 335 4.96 -4.23 24.68
N PRO A 336 5.10 -2.94 25.06
CA PRO A 336 4.58 -2.45 26.32
C PRO A 336 3.13 -2.87 26.52
N GLU A 337 2.74 -3.18 27.76
CA GLU A 337 1.43 -3.75 28.07
C GLU A 337 0.29 -2.94 27.46
N GLU A 338 0.35 -1.61 27.59
CA GLU A 338 -0.62 -0.66 27.06
C GLU A 338 -0.67 -0.59 25.52
N MET A 339 0.33 -1.14 24.82
CA MET A 339 0.44 -1.16 23.35
C MET A 339 0.17 -2.54 22.75
N ARG A 340 0.06 -3.61 23.53
CA ARG A 340 -0.13 -4.97 23.02
C ARG A 340 -1.39 -5.10 22.18
N GLU A 341 -2.53 -4.64 22.69
CA GLU A 341 -3.81 -4.65 21.97
C GLU A 341 -3.68 -3.92 20.61
N THR A 342 -3.01 -2.78 20.60
CA THR A 342 -2.78 -1.99 19.40
C THR A 342 -1.88 -2.73 18.40
N CYS A 343 -0.83 -3.41 18.87
CA CYS A 343 0.03 -4.24 18.03
C CYS A 343 -0.76 -5.40 17.40
N PHE A 344 -1.64 -6.07 18.16
CA PHE A 344 -2.49 -7.11 17.62
C PHE A 344 -3.56 -6.58 16.64
N GLN A 345 -4.03 -5.34 16.78
CA GLN A 345 -4.84 -4.69 15.75
C GLN A 345 -4.03 -4.45 14.46
N SER A 346 -2.76 -4.04 14.57
CA SER A 346 -1.85 -3.98 13.42
C SER A 346 -1.71 -5.35 12.73
N LEU A 347 -1.51 -6.43 13.52
CA LEU A 347 -1.42 -7.79 13.00
C LEU A 347 -2.69 -8.18 12.19
N GLY A 348 -3.85 -7.77 12.68
CA GLY A 348 -5.13 -8.00 12.00
C GLY A 348 -5.26 -7.23 10.69
N ARG A 349 -4.83 -5.96 10.66
CA ARG A 349 -4.77 -5.18 9.43
C ARG A 349 -3.93 -5.89 8.36
N ASP A 350 -2.75 -6.36 8.75
CA ASP A 350 -1.86 -7.07 7.85
C ASP A 350 -2.39 -8.46 7.49
N ALA A 351 -3.12 -9.13 8.40
CA ALA A 351 -3.80 -10.40 8.10
C ALA A 351 -4.76 -10.26 6.93
N ASN A 352 -5.52 -9.16 6.84
CA ASN A 352 -6.38 -8.90 5.67
C ASN A 352 -5.55 -8.72 4.39
N SER A 353 -4.49 -7.93 4.44
CA SER A 353 -3.62 -7.64 3.28
C SER A 353 -2.94 -8.91 2.75
N TRP A 354 -2.35 -9.71 3.64
CA TRP A 354 -1.67 -10.97 3.30
C TRP A 354 -2.63 -12.09 2.90
N ALA A 355 -3.89 -12.01 3.32
CA ALA A 355 -4.90 -13.01 2.97
C ALA A 355 -5.33 -12.96 1.50
N ARG A 356 -4.98 -11.90 0.76
CA ARG A 356 -5.29 -11.75 -0.67
C ARG A 356 -6.77 -12.00 -0.98
N GLY A 357 -7.66 -11.37 -0.20
CA GLY A 357 -9.11 -11.46 -0.35
C GLY A 357 -9.79 -12.70 0.25
N SER A 358 -9.02 -13.67 0.82
CA SER A 358 -9.64 -14.80 1.52
C SER A 358 -9.91 -14.46 2.99
N ARG A 359 -11.17 -14.34 3.34
CA ARG A 359 -11.62 -14.05 4.72
C ARG A 359 -11.22 -15.14 5.70
N GLU A 360 -11.30 -16.41 5.29
CA GLU A 360 -10.90 -17.57 6.11
C GLU A 360 -9.39 -17.58 6.36
N ARG A 361 -8.59 -17.13 5.39
CA ARG A 361 -7.14 -17.02 5.56
C ARG A 361 -6.79 -15.91 6.54
N ALA A 362 -7.47 -14.76 6.47
CA ALA A 362 -7.29 -13.68 7.44
C ALA A 362 -7.60 -14.13 8.88
N ILE A 363 -8.70 -14.88 9.06
CA ILE A 363 -9.05 -15.47 10.35
C ILE A 363 -7.98 -16.44 10.85
N ARG A 364 -7.45 -17.31 9.96
CA ARG A 364 -6.36 -18.23 10.36
C ARG A 364 -5.08 -17.49 10.77
N TYR A 365 -4.74 -16.37 10.11
CA TYR A 365 -3.60 -15.56 10.53
C TYR A 365 -3.80 -14.97 11.93
N CYS A 366 -5.01 -14.52 12.25
CA CYS A 366 -5.34 -14.08 13.62
C CYS A 366 -5.30 -15.21 14.64
N GLY A 367 -5.47 -16.47 14.22
CA GLY A 367 -5.28 -17.65 15.08
C GLY A 367 -3.83 -17.84 15.58
N ALA A 368 -2.84 -17.14 15.02
CA ALA A 368 -1.48 -17.10 15.56
C ALA A 368 -1.35 -16.24 16.83
N ALA A 369 -2.34 -15.40 17.14
CA ALA A 369 -2.39 -14.62 18.35
C ALA A 369 -2.82 -15.49 19.55
N PRO A 370 -2.35 -15.21 20.80
CA PRO A 370 -2.92 -15.80 22.02
C PRO A 370 -4.44 -15.58 22.05
N GLU A 371 -5.17 -16.51 22.67
CA GLU A 371 -6.64 -16.50 22.65
C GLU A 371 -7.22 -15.16 23.12
N GLU A 372 -6.67 -14.59 24.19
CA GLU A 372 -7.05 -13.29 24.76
C GLU A 372 -6.77 -12.10 23.80
N MET A 373 -5.86 -12.26 22.83
CA MET A 373 -5.49 -11.23 21.88
C MET A 373 -6.15 -11.39 20.50
N GLN A 374 -6.80 -12.54 20.24
CA GLN A 374 -7.44 -12.80 18.94
C GLN A 374 -8.52 -11.79 18.60
N ALA A 375 -9.29 -11.34 19.59
CA ALA A 375 -10.32 -10.32 19.37
C ALA A 375 -9.74 -9.02 18.82
N PHE A 376 -8.58 -8.59 19.28
CA PHE A 376 -7.90 -7.37 18.78
C PHE A 376 -7.38 -7.55 17.35
N CYS A 377 -6.86 -8.74 17.03
CA CYS A 377 -6.49 -9.06 15.66
C CYS A 377 -7.72 -9.02 14.73
N ILE A 378 -8.82 -9.63 15.10
CA ILE A 378 -10.08 -9.57 14.34
C ILE A 378 -10.59 -8.13 14.18
N VAL A 379 -10.47 -7.29 15.21
CA VAL A 379 -10.80 -5.85 15.14
C VAL A 379 -9.95 -5.15 14.08
N GLY A 380 -8.65 -5.39 14.05
CA GLY A 380 -7.77 -4.83 13.02
C GLY A 380 -8.12 -5.30 11.61
N THR A 381 -8.41 -6.62 11.48
CA THR A 381 -8.81 -7.22 10.20
C THR A 381 -10.09 -6.57 9.66
N VAL A 382 -11.15 -6.50 10.47
CA VAL A 382 -12.44 -5.99 9.99
C VAL A 382 -12.41 -4.50 9.72
N LYS A 383 -11.68 -3.71 10.51
CA LYS A 383 -11.46 -2.29 10.22
C LYS A 383 -10.78 -2.10 8.87
N ASN A 384 -9.72 -2.85 8.61
CA ASN A 384 -9.02 -2.75 7.33
C ASN A 384 -9.89 -3.21 6.15
N ILE A 385 -10.74 -4.24 6.30
CA ILE A 385 -11.72 -4.63 5.26
C ILE A 385 -12.59 -3.43 4.89
N VAL A 386 -13.16 -2.75 5.88
CA VAL A 386 -14.03 -1.60 5.64
C VAL A 386 -13.26 -0.38 5.13
N ASP A 387 -12.05 -0.14 5.63
CA ASP A 387 -11.19 0.95 5.16
C ASP A 387 -10.80 0.80 3.68
N VAL A 388 -10.59 -0.45 3.22
CA VAL A 388 -10.24 -0.73 1.82
C VAL A 388 -11.42 -0.52 0.88
N THR A 389 -12.64 -0.88 1.30
CA THR A 389 -13.81 -0.90 0.42
C THR A 389 -14.75 0.28 0.64
N ALA A 390 -14.69 0.97 1.78
CA ALA A 390 -15.67 1.93 2.28
C ALA A 390 -17.11 1.35 2.34
N VAL A 391 -17.22 0.02 2.43
CA VAL A 391 -18.49 -0.73 2.44
C VAL A 391 -18.65 -1.49 3.77
N ALA A 392 -19.51 -1.00 4.64
CA ALA A 392 -19.68 -1.58 5.98
C ALA A 392 -20.23 -3.03 5.94
N THR A 393 -21.01 -3.39 4.94
CA THR A 393 -21.55 -4.76 4.76
C THR A 393 -20.43 -5.79 4.59
N ASP A 394 -19.29 -5.44 3.98
CA ASP A 394 -18.15 -6.34 3.85
C ASP A 394 -17.58 -6.73 5.22
N GLY A 395 -17.55 -5.77 6.16
CA GLY A 395 -17.17 -6.00 7.54
C GLY A 395 -18.19 -6.85 8.29
N LEU A 396 -19.49 -6.56 8.12
CA LEU A 396 -20.56 -7.35 8.75
C LEU A 396 -20.54 -8.81 8.27
N ASP A 397 -20.31 -9.04 6.98
CA ASP A 397 -20.18 -10.37 6.40
C ASP A 397 -18.93 -11.12 6.90
N PHE A 398 -17.84 -10.41 7.11
CA PHE A 398 -16.65 -10.97 7.74
C PHE A 398 -16.95 -11.40 9.19
N CYS A 399 -17.67 -10.60 9.97
CA CYS A 399 -18.01 -10.90 11.35
C CYS A 399 -18.88 -12.16 11.51
N LYS A 400 -19.63 -12.56 10.49
CA LYS A 400 -20.38 -13.83 10.49
C LYS A 400 -19.47 -15.05 10.53
N LEU A 401 -18.25 -14.94 9.98
CA LEU A 401 -17.30 -16.04 9.80
C LEU A 401 -16.34 -16.24 10.99
N VAL A 402 -16.16 -15.22 11.83
CA VAL A 402 -15.17 -15.28 12.92
C VAL A 402 -15.63 -16.17 14.08
N PRO A 403 -14.69 -16.67 14.92
CA PRO A 403 -15.02 -17.44 16.12
C PRO A 403 -15.97 -16.68 17.06
N GLY A 404 -16.90 -17.40 17.70
CA GLY A 404 -17.98 -16.81 18.51
C GLY A 404 -17.48 -15.85 19.60
N HIS A 405 -16.37 -16.17 20.27
CA HIS A 405 -15.78 -15.34 21.32
C HIS A 405 -15.24 -13.99 20.82
N THR A 406 -14.95 -13.85 19.51
CA THR A 406 -14.45 -12.59 18.89
C THR A 406 -15.56 -11.77 18.24
N LYS A 407 -16.75 -12.35 18.02
CA LYS A 407 -17.88 -11.68 17.34
C LYS A 407 -18.30 -10.35 17.97
N PRO A 408 -18.44 -10.24 19.30
CA PRO A 408 -18.83 -8.95 19.91
C PRO A 408 -17.87 -7.81 19.55
N ALA A 409 -16.56 -8.06 19.62
CA ALA A 409 -15.54 -7.08 19.26
C ALA A 409 -15.57 -6.74 17.76
N CYS A 410 -15.78 -7.75 16.89
CA CYS A 410 -15.89 -7.59 15.46
C CYS A 410 -17.06 -6.66 15.09
N TYR A 411 -18.28 -6.95 15.55
CA TYR A 411 -19.46 -6.12 15.25
C TYR A 411 -19.36 -4.71 15.83
N ARG A 412 -18.77 -4.56 17.01
CA ARG A 412 -18.48 -3.24 17.60
C ARG A 412 -17.51 -2.44 16.73
N ALA A 413 -16.47 -3.08 16.20
CA ALA A 413 -15.51 -2.45 15.31
C ALA A 413 -16.13 -2.01 13.98
N VAL A 414 -17.01 -2.85 13.37
CA VAL A 414 -17.78 -2.42 12.18
C VAL A 414 -18.67 -1.23 12.52
N GLY A 415 -19.31 -1.22 13.68
CA GLY A 415 -20.10 -0.05 14.13
C GLY A 415 -19.26 1.22 14.18
N GLN A 416 -18.01 1.16 14.65
CA GLN A 416 -17.09 2.32 14.65
C GLN A 416 -16.80 2.81 13.22
N GLN A 417 -16.63 1.89 12.26
CA GLN A 417 -16.44 2.26 10.85
C GLN A 417 -17.71 2.86 10.23
N ILE A 418 -18.87 2.32 10.57
CA ILE A 418 -20.17 2.91 10.18
C ILE A 418 -20.29 4.34 10.70
N ALA A 419 -19.88 4.62 11.95
CA ALA A 419 -19.90 5.96 12.50
C ALA A 419 -19.04 6.95 11.71
N LEU A 420 -17.93 6.47 11.18
CA LEU A 420 -17.02 7.27 10.34
C LEU A 420 -17.59 7.53 8.94
N LEU A 421 -18.22 6.50 8.35
CA LEU A 421 -18.75 6.53 6.99
C LEU A 421 -20.13 7.19 6.87
N ARG A 422 -20.93 7.19 7.94
CA ARG A 422 -22.34 7.64 7.91
C ARG A 422 -22.59 8.78 8.92
N PRO A 423 -22.94 9.96 8.44
CA PRO A 423 -23.08 11.15 9.30
C PRO A 423 -24.29 11.09 10.23
N THR A 424 -25.41 10.47 9.79
CA THR A 424 -26.66 10.52 10.53
C THR A 424 -26.96 9.23 11.31
N PRO A 425 -27.56 9.35 12.52
CA PRO A 425 -27.99 8.17 13.29
C PRO A 425 -28.87 7.21 12.48
N ALA A 426 -29.82 7.74 11.69
CA ALA A 426 -30.70 6.92 10.86
C ALA A 426 -29.94 6.12 9.78
N ALA A 427 -28.87 6.68 9.20
CA ALA A 427 -28.03 5.95 8.25
C ALA A 427 -27.23 4.86 8.95
N ARG A 428 -26.68 5.15 10.14
CA ARG A 428 -25.95 4.17 10.97
C ARG A 428 -26.85 3.01 11.41
N GLU A 429 -28.09 3.32 11.78
CA GLU A 429 -29.10 2.32 12.14
C GLU A 429 -29.37 1.34 11.00
N ARG A 430 -29.60 1.89 9.77
CA ARG A 430 -29.83 1.05 8.58
C ARG A 430 -28.66 0.12 8.27
N GLU A 431 -27.43 0.61 8.41
CA GLU A 431 -26.23 -0.23 8.18
C GLU A 431 -26.13 -1.34 9.23
N CYS A 432 -26.28 -1.00 10.52
CA CYS A 432 -26.22 -1.98 11.61
C CYS A 432 -27.33 -3.03 11.55
N ALA A 433 -28.49 -2.72 10.94
CA ALA A 433 -29.57 -3.66 10.79
C ALA A 433 -29.21 -4.96 10.01
N ALA A 434 -28.10 -4.94 9.26
CA ALA A 434 -27.57 -6.12 8.56
C ALA A 434 -26.67 -7.02 9.44
N ALA A 435 -26.42 -6.63 10.71
CA ALA A 435 -25.71 -7.46 11.67
C ALA A 435 -26.52 -8.71 12.05
N GLU A 436 -25.85 -9.80 12.49
CA GLU A 436 -26.55 -10.92 13.12
C GLU A 436 -27.35 -10.42 14.34
N SER A 437 -28.57 -10.91 14.52
CA SER A 437 -29.50 -10.42 15.55
C SER A 437 -28.90 -10.43 16.96
N GLY A 438 -28.10 -11.43 17.30
CA GLY A 438 -27.39 -11.53 18.60
C GLY A 438 -26.30 -10.48 18.81
N TYR A 439 -25.88 -9.74 17.78
CA TYR A 439 -24.79 -8.76 17.84
C TYR A 439 -25.19 -7.36 17.34
N LEU A 440 -26.49 -7.15 17.09
CA LEU A 440 -27.01 -5.84 16.69
C LEU A 440 -26.66 -4.75 17.69
N THR A 441 -26.78 -5.05 18.98
CA THR A 441 -26.43 -4.12 20.07
C THR A 441 -24.96 -3.73 20.02
N GLU A 442 -24.06 -4.64 19.70
CA GLU A 442 -22.61 -4.35 19.59
C GLU A 442 -22.33 -3.41 18.40
N CYS A 443 -22.95 -3.65 17.24
CA CYS A 443 -22.83 -2.75 16.11
C CYS A 443 -23.36 -1.36 16.45
N ARG A 444 -24.55 -1.24 17.03
CA ARG A 444 -25.16 0.04 17.45
C ARG A 444 -24.29 0.78 18.44
N PHE A 445 -23.74 0.08 19.44
CA PHE A 445 -22.83 0.68 20.41
C PHE A 445 -21.58 1.26 19.73
N GLY A 446 -20.94 0.47 18.83
CA GLY A 446 -19.83 0.96 18.03
C GLY A 446 -20.17 2.16 17.16
N ALA A 447 -21.37 2.18 16.59
CA ALA A 447 -21.89 3.28 15.75
C ALA A 447 -22.32 4.53 16.52
N GLY A 448 -22.19 4.54 17.87
CA GLY A 448 -22.59 5.67 18.72
C GLY A 448 -24.10 5.86 18.81
N LEU A 449 -24.89 4.79 18.64
CA LEU A 449 -26.36 4.82 18.67
C LEU A 449 -26.96 4.50 20.07
N GLY A 450 -26.11 4.17 21.03
CA GLY A 450 -26.54 3.74 22.35
C GLY A 450 -27.13 2.32 22.38
N LEU A 451 -27.61 1.90 23.55
CA LEU A 451 -28.31 0.64 23.71
C LEU A 451 -29.72 0.74 23.09
N LEU A 452 -30.24 -0.38 22.61
CA LEU A 452 -31.67 -0.48 22.25
C LEU A 452 -32.47 -0.13 23.50
N ARG A 453 -33.35 0.89 23.43
CA ARG A 453 -34.41 1.04 24.42
C ARG A 453 -35.34 -0.17 24.21
N THR A 454 -35.45 -1.02 25.18
CA THR A 454 -36.56 -1.96 25.27
C THR A 454 -37.83 -1.11 25.43
N GLU A 455 -38.83 -1.28 24.55
CA GLU A 455 -40.08 -0.54 24.57
C GLU A 455 -40.98 -0.96 25.76
N ASP A 456 -40.41 -1.49 26.81
CA ASP A 456 -41.07 -1.92 28.05
C ASP A 456 -40.41 -1.29 29.29
N GLU A 457 -40.44 0.04 29.42
CA GLU A 457 -40.38 0.78 30.70
C GLU A 457 -41.27 2.01 30.65
#